data_80a648f23fa76e21e72d7df39c418782
#
_entry.id   80a648f23fa76e21e72d7df39c418782
#
_cell.length_a   1.000
_cell.length_b   1.000
_cell.length_c   1.000
_cell.angle_alpha   90.00
_cell.angle_beta   90.00
_cell.angle_gamma   90.00
#
_symmetry.space_group_name_H-M   'P 1'
#
loop_
_entity.id
_entity.type
_entity.pdbx_description
1 polymer ?
#
loop_
_entity_poly.entity_id
_entity_poly.type
_entity_poly.pdbx_seq_one_letter_code
_entity_poly.pdbx_strand_id
1 'polypeptide(L)'
;MGPFASVLAHSWAGIAAKYELDIPTARREFREAFEIGTRVGSRSHAARLAGALLGELLYEAGELDDAARMLEMSYGLGPDGGGVDYLAARYVASAKVKAAQGDLSAAAERLDAGMKTAENLQLPRLAAAINNERIRLGIGIAPSVAARLRSVRAIPRDDGIATIIAELDEESAVRLLLASGSADEQEQAWRRATQLLAGMDARRRPLAALRAELLLAEICSRTGRSADPTIPAVARRCRDIGLPRLLVDAGLG
;
A
#
# COMPACT_ATOMS: atom_id res chain seq x y z
N MET A 1 -29.71 11.69 4.01
CA MET A 1 -28.62 11.21 3.12
C MET A 1 -28.98 9.82 2.68
N GLY A 2 -28.82 9.48 1.36
CA GLY A 2 -29.11 8.12 0.88
C GLY A 2 -28.02 7.13 1.30
N PRO A 3 -28.28 5.81 1.34
CA PRO A 3 -27.34 4.81 1.83
C PRO A 3 -25.97 4.84 1.13
N PHE A 4 -25.96 5.05 -0.19
CA PHE A 4 -24.70 5.14 -0.95
C PHE A 4 -23.84 6.33 -0.52
N ALA A 5 -24.45 7.50 -0.31
CA ALA A 5 -23.73 8.69 0.17
C ALA A 5 -23.17 8.49 1.59
N SER A 6 -23.90 7.75 2.46
CA SER A 6 -23.41 7.38 3.79
C SER A 6 -22.20 6.44 3.70
N VAL A 7 -22.24 5.42 2.82
CA VAL A 7 -21.10 4.53 2.58
C VAL A 7 -19.86 5.32 2.12
N LEU A 8 -20.04 6.27 1.20
CA LEU A 8 -18.93 7.12 0.76
C LEU A 8 -18.39 7.99 1.90
N ALA A 9 -19.25 8.61 2.70
CA ALA A 9 -18.84 9.46 3.82
C ALA A 9 -18.00 8.68 4.85
N HIS A 10 -18.48 7.52 5.29
CA HIS A 10 -17.73 6.65 6.19
C HIS A 10 -16.44 6.13 5.57
N SER A 11 -16.44 5.78 4.27
CA SER A 11 -15.23 5.35 3.56
C SER A 11 -14.17 6.45 3.54
N TRP A 12 -14.54 7.70 3.23
CA TRP A 12 -13.61 8.83 3.24
C TRP A 12 -13.09 9.15 4.64
N ALA A 13 -13.96 9.09 5.66
CA ALA A 13 -13.56 9.26 7.05
C ALA A 13 -12.56 8.17 7.49
N GLY A 14 -12.80 6.92 7.11
CA GLY A 14 -11.89 5.81 7.37
C GLY A 14 -10.55 5.94 6.65
N ILE A 15 -10.55 6.40 5.38
CA ILE A 15 -9.33 6.68 4.63
C ILE A 15 -8.52 7.79 5.33
N ALA A 16 -9.16 8.89 5.69
CA ALA A 16 -8.48 10.00 6.39
C ALA A 16 -7.87 9.51 7.72
N ALA A 17 -8.64 8.81 8.54
CA ALA A 17 -8.16 8.25 9.81
C ALA A 17 -6.98 7.28 9.61
N LYS A 18 -7.01 6.43 8.56
CA LYS A 18 -5.88 5.55 8.22
C LYS A 18 -4.63 6.33 7.86
N TYR A 19 -4.73 7.40 7.07
CA TYR A 19 -3.60 8.25 6.73
C TYR A 19 -3.00 8.96 7.96
N GLU A 20 -3.84 9.28 8.96
CA GLU A 20 -3.43 9.86 10.25
C GLU A 20 -2.96 8.80 11.27
N LEU A 21 -2.94 7.51 10.91
CA LEU A 21 -2.65 6.37 11.78
C LEU A 21 -3.62 6.22 12.97
N ASP A 22 -4.82 6.81 12.90
CA ASP A 22 -5.91 6.52 13.82
C ASP A 22 -6.64 5.23 13.37
N ILE A 23 -5.98 4.10 13.60
CA ILE A 23 -6.44 2.79 13.15
C ILE A 23 -7.76 2.35 13.80
N PRO A 24 -8.02 2.62 15.09
CA PRO A 24 -9.32 2.35 15.71
C PRO A 24 -10.47 3.06 14.99
N THR A 25 -10.31 4.35 14.70
CA THR A 25 -11.31 5.13 13.93
C THR A 25 -11.44 4.62 12.51
N ALA A 26 -10.35 4.38 11.79
CA ALA A 26 -10.39 3.83 10.43
C ALA A 26 -11.18 2.50 10.38
N ARG A 27 -10.93 1.60 11.33
CA ARG A 27 -11.62 0.31 11.45
C ARG A 27 -13.12 0.47 11.69
N ARG A 28 -13.50 1.37 12.59
CA ARG A 28 -14.91 1.67 12.89
C ARG A 28 -15.63 2.21 11.66
N GLU A 29 -15.05 3.19 10.99
CA GLU A 29 -15.63 3.85 9.84
C GLU A 29 -15.78 2.87 8.64
N PHE A 30 -14.76 2.04 8.35
CA PHE A 30 -14.86 1.05 7.29
C PHE A 30 -15.88 -0.05 7.59
N ARG A 31 -16.02 -0.48 8.84
CA ARG A 31 -17.08 -1.43 9.25
C ARG A 31 -18.46 -0.83 9.07
N GLU A 32 -18.69 0.40 9.51
CA GLU A 32 -19.98 1.08 9.35
C GLU A 32 -20.32 1.26 7.85
N ALA A 33 -19.34 1.67 7.03
CA ALA A 33 -19.53 1.74 5.57
C ALA A 33 -19.96 0.39 4.99
N PHE A 34 -19.29 -0.70 5.40
CA PHE A 34 -19.57 -2.04 4.94
C PHE A 34 -20.97 -2.53 5.39
N GLU A 35 -21.35 -2.29 6.63
CA GLU A 35 -22.66 -2.65 7.19
C GLU A 35 -23.79 -1.89 6.48
N ILE A 36 -23.64 -0.59 6.25
CA ILE A 36 -24.61 0.20 5.49
C ILE A 36 -24.73 -0.34 4.06
N GLY A 37 -23.61 -0.62 3.41
CA GLY A 37 -23.58 -1.19 2.06
C GLY A 37 -24.26 -2.54 1.96
N THR A 38 -24.08 -3.42 2.96
CA THR A 38 -24.69 -4.76 2.99
C THR A 38 -26.20 -4.72 3.28
N ARG A 39 -26.69 -3.74 4.04
CA ARG A 39 -28.13 -3.51 4.23
C ARG A 39 -28.85 -3.15 2.93
N VAL A 40 -28.16 -2.49 2.00
CA VAL A 40 -28.69 -2.22 0.65
C VAL A 40 -28.71 -3.49 -0.21
N GLY A 41 -27.75 -4.38 0.01
CA GLY A 41 -27.59 -5.66 -0.65
C GLY A 41 -26.17 -6.17 -0.52
N SER A 42 -25.98 -7.42 -0.10
CA SER A 42 -24.66 -8.01 0.16
C SER A 42 -23.73 -8.03 -1.08
N ARG A 43 -24.33 -7.95 -2.28
CA ARG A 43 -23.62 -7.83 -3.56
C ARG A 43 -23.71 -6.42 -4.15
N SER A 44 -24.14 -5.43 -3.37
CA SER A 44 -24.24 -4.05 -3.87
C SER A 44 -22.85 -3.51 -4.19
N HIS A 45 -22.79 -2.56 -5.12
CA HIS A 45 -21.56 -1.82 -5.43
C HIS A 45 -20.97 -1.18 -4.17
N ALA A 46 -21.83 -0.58 -3.34
CA ALA A 46 -21.43 0.06 -2.09
C ALA A 46 -20.77 -0.91 -1.11
N ALA A 47 -21.36 -2.10 -0.88
CA ALA A 47 -20.80 -3.12 0.01
C ALA A 47 -19.42 -3.58 -0.45
N ARG A 48 -19.24 -3.72 -1.77
CA ARG A 48 -17.95 -4.17 -2.33
C ARG A 48 -16.87 -3.12 -2.24
N LEU A 49 -17.20 -1.83 -2.45
CA LEU A 49 -16.26 -0.74 -2.26
C LEU A 49 -15.78 -0.68 -0.80
N ALA A 50 -16.71 -0.64 0.14
CA ALA A 50 -16.38 -0.61 1.56
C ALA A 50 -15.63 -1.87 2.00
N GLY A 51 -16.00 -3.04 1.47
CA GLY A 51 -15.33 -4.31 1.73
C GLY A 51 -13.86 -4.33 1.27
N ALA A 52 -13.52 -3.65 0.17
CA ALA A 52 -12.13 -3.52 -0.28
C ALA A 52 -11.27 -2.77 0.74
N LEU A 53 -11.74 -1.60 1.20
CA LEU A 53 -11.03 -0.78 2.20
C LEU A 53 -10.91 -1.49 3.55
N LEU A 54 -11.99 -2.13 4.00
CA LEU A 54 -11.96 -2.94 5.22
C LEU A 54 -10.99 -4.11 5.08
N GLY A 55 -11.01 -4.81 3.95
CA GLY A 55 -10.12 -5.94 3.68
C GLY A 55 -8.65 -5.54 3.66
N GLU A 56 -8.31 -4.37 3.09
CA GLU A 56 -6.95 -3.84 3.16
C GLU A 56 -6.51 -3.60 4.61
N LEU A 57 -7.36 -2.95 5.42
CA LEU A 57 -7.04 -2.68 6.81
C LEU A 57 -6.91 -3.98 7.64
N LEU A 58 -7.77 -4.96 7.41
CA LEU A 58 -7.69 -6.27 8.05
C LEU A 58 -6.38 -7.00 7.69
N TYR A 59 -5.94 -6.91 6.41
CA TYR A 59 -4.64 -7.43 6.01
C TYR A 59 -3.50 -6.78 6.79
N GLU A 60 -3.47 -5.45 6.84
CA GLU A 60 -2.43 -4.70 7.56
C GLU A 60 -2.43 -5.00 9.07
N ALA A 61 -3.60 -5.30 9.64
CA ALA A 61 -3.77 -5.75 11.02
C ALA A 61 -3.40 -7.23 11.26
N GLY A 62 -3.12 -8.00 10.21
CA GLY A 62 -2.75 -9.42 10.31
C GLY A 62 -3.94 -10.39 10.35
N GLU A 63 -5.17 -9.91 10.16
CA GLU A 63 -6.39 -10.71 10.14
C GLU A 63 -6.61 -11.31 8.73
N LEU A 64 -5.73 -12.23 8.31
CA LEU A 64 -5.59 -12.67 6.92
C LEU A 64 -6.83 -13.34 6.33
N ASP A 65 -7.54 -14.18 7.12
CA ASP A 65 -8.73 -14.89 6.64
C ASP A 65 -9.89 -13.93 6.38
N ASP A 66 -10.07 -12.97 7.27
CA ASP A 66 -11.11 -11.93 7.13
C ASP A 66 -10.77 -10.99 5.97
N ALA A 67 -9.50 -10.59 5.85
CA ALA A 67 -9.02 -9.81 4.73
C ALA A 67 -9.26 -10.52 3.38
N ALA A 68 -8.93 -11.82 3.30
CA ALA A 68 -9.16 -12.62 2.11
C ALA A 68 -10.63 -12.64 1.71
N ARG A 69 -11.55 -12.88 2.67
CA ARG A 69 -13.00 -12.89 2.39
C ARG A 69 -13.49 -11.53 1.88
N MET A 70 -13.09 -10.43 2.51
CA MET A 70 -13.52 -9.09 2.12
C MET A 70 -12.99 -8.70 0.74
N LEU A 71 -11.73 -8.96 0.46
CA LEU A 71 -11.09 -8.61 -0.79
C LEU A 71 -11.59 -9.48 -1.95
N GLU A 72 -11.83 -10.77 -1.74
CA GLU A 72 -12.39 -11.66 -2.77
C GLU A 72 -13.81 -11.24 -3.17
N MET A 73 -14.64 -10.89 -2.19
CA MET A 73 -15.97 -10.34 -2.45
C MET A 73 -15.92 -9.05 -3.28
N SER A 74 -14.93 -8.18 -3.01
CA SER A 74 -14.74 -6.91 -3.72
C SER A 74 -14.23 -7.11 -5.14
N TYR A 75 -13.43 -8.14 -5.37
CA TYR A 75 -12.76 -8.36 -6.64
C TYR A 75 -13.73 -8.62 -7.81
N GLY A 76 -14.87 -9.23 -7.56
CA GLY A 76 -15.89 -9.52 -8.58
C GLY A 76 -16.62 -8.29 -9.14
N LEU A 77 -16.31 -7.05 -8.73
CA LEU A 77 -16.78 -5.83 -9.39
C LEU A 77 -16.00 -5.60 -10.69
N GLY A 78 -16.67 -5.14 -11.72
CA GLY A 78 -16.02 -4.67 -12.95
C GLY A 78 -15.04 -3.49 -12.67
N PRO A 79 -14.25 -3.08 -13.68
CA PRO A 79 -13.21 -2.05 -13.50
C PRO A 79 -13.76 -0.66 -13.14
N ASP A 80 -15.04 -0.43 -13.28
CA ASP A 80 -15.67 0.90 -13.25
C ASP A 80 -16.01 1.42 -11.83
N GLY A 81 -15.46 0.83 -10.79
CA GLY A 81 -15.91 1.10 -9.43
C GLY A 81 -14.94 1.84 -8.51
N GLY A 82 -15.22 3.10 -8.23
CA GLY A 82 -14.64 3.84 -7.12
C GLY A 82 -13.38 4.63 -7.44
N GLY A 83 -12.88 5.36 -6.44
CA GLY A 83 -11.64 6.13 -6.53
C GLY A 83 -10.39 5.25 -6.42
N VAL A 84 -9.21 5.86 -6.59
CA VAL A 84 -7.91 5.15 -6.60
C VAL A 84 -7.66 4.34 -5.33
N ASP A 85 -8.09 4.81 -4.17
CA ASP A 85 -7.89 4.09 -2.90
C ASP A 85 -8.66 2.76 -2.87
N TYR A 86 -9.89 2.73 -3.40
CA TYR A 86 -10.65 1.49 -3.56
C TYR A 86 -10.00 0.52 -4.55
N LEU A 87 -9.49 1.05 -5.67
CA LEU A 87 -8.82 0.23 -6.68
C LEU A 87 -7.48 -0.31 -6.16
N ALA A 88 -6.72 0.49 -5.41
CA ALA A 88 -5.51 0.03 -4.74
C ALA A 88 -5.82 -1.07 -3.72
N ALA A 89 -6.81 -0.88 -2.85
CA ALA A 89 -7.25 -1.92 -1.92
C ALA A 89 -7.68 -3.19 -2.67
N ARG A 90 -8.46 -3.06 -3.74
CA ARG A 90 -8.96 -4.17 -4.53
C ARG A 90 -7.86 -4.97 -5.22
N TYR A 91 -6.88 -4.32 -5.86
CA TYR A 91 -5.87 -4.99 -6.66
C TYR A 91 -4.59 -5.25 -5.87
N VAL A 92 -4.06 -4.23 -5.18
CA VAL A 92 -2.78 -4.34 -4.47
C VAL A 92 -2.94 -5.13 -3.18
N ALA A 93 -3.95 -4.81 -2.33
CA ALA A 93 -4.15 -5.58 -1.11
C ALA A 93 -4.59 -7.03 -1.39
N SER A 94 -5.41 -7.27 -2.44
CA SER A 94 -5.71 -8.64 -2.88
C SER A 94 -4.47 -9.41 -3.29
N ALA A 95 -3.54 -8.79 -4.02
CA ALA A 95 -2.28 -9.41 -4.40
C ALA A 95 -1.41 -9.73 -3.17
N LYS A 96 -1.36 -8.82 -2.20
CA LYS A 96 -0.67 -9.06 -0.92
C LYS A 96 -1.23 -10.27 -0.17
N VAL A 97 -2.56 -10.42 -0.11
CA VAL A 97 -3.21 -11.58 0.50
C VAL A 97 -2.85 -12.86 -0.24
N LYS A 98 -2.93 -12.88 -1.59
CA LYS A 98 -2.54 -14.06 -2.39
C LYS A 98 -1.07 -14.44 -2.15
N ALA A 99 -0.17 -13.47 -2.15
CA ALA A 99 1.25 -13.71 -1.84
C ALA A 99 1.46 -14.24 -0.41
N ALA A 100 0.72 -13.71 0.58
CA ALA A 100 0.76 -14.20 1.96
C ALA A 100 0.23 -15.65 2.11
N GLN A 101 -0.65 -16.08 1.21
CA GLN A 101 -1.14 -17.45 1.08
C GLN A 101 -0.18 -18.38 0.28
N GLY A 102 0.95 -17.83 -0.19
CA GLY A 102 1.93 -18.58 -0.99
C GLY A 102 1.63 -18.64 -2.48
N ASP A 103 0.57 -18.00 -2.96
CA ASP A 103 0.15 -18.00 -4.36
C ASP A 103 0.61 -16.73 -5.10
N LEU A 104 1.91 -16.73 -5.49
CA LEU A 104 2.50 -15.62 -6.26
C LEU A 104 1.91 -15.51 -7.67
N SER A 105 1.41 -16.60 -8.27
CA SER A 105 0.76 -16.56 -9.58
C SER A 105 -0.54 -15.75 -9.51
N ALA A 106 -1.41 -16.10 -8.57
CA ALA A 106 -2.63 -15.33 -8.34
C ALA A 106 -2.35 -13.87 -7.95
N ALA A 107 -1.30 -13.62 -7.17
CA ALA A 107 -0.88 -12.26 -6.86
C ALA A 107 -0.50 -11.47 -8.12
N ALA A 108 0.28 -12.08 -9.03
CA ALA A 108 0.65 -11.47 -10.31
C ALA A 108 -0.58 -11.17 -11.17
N GLU A 109 -1.53 -12.10 -11.28
CA GLU A 109 -2.79 -11.93 -12.03
C GLU A 109 -3.62 -10.73 -11.49
N ARG A 110 -3.67 -10.56 -10.14
CA ARG A 110 -4.36 -9.41 -9.52
C ARG A 110 -3.70 -8.08 -9.91
N LEU A 111 -2.36 -8.04 -9.88
CA LEU A 111 -1.60 -6.85 -10.27
C LEU A 111 -1.70 -6.54 -11.76
N ASP A 112 -1.74 -7.58 -12.62
CA ASP A 112 -1.94 -7.40 -14.07
C ASP A 112 -3.32 -6.85 -14.40
N ALA A 113 -4.36 -7.37 -13.74
CA ALA A 113 -5.72 -6.84 -13.89
C ALA A 113 -5.80 -5.38 -13.42
N GLY A 114 -5.14 -5.05 -12.30
CA GLY A 114 -5.04 -3.69 -11.79
C GLY A 114 -4.29 -2.76 -12.73
N MET A 115 -3.20 -3.22 -13.36
CA MET A 115 -2.44 -2.41 -14.33
C MET A 115 -3.27 -2.09 -15.56
N LYS A 116 -4.00 -3.06 -16.12
CA LYS A 116 -4.95 -2.81 -17.22
C LYS A 116 -5.99 -1.75 -16.85
N THR A 117 -6.51 -1.83 -15.63
CA THR A 117 -7.47 -0.82 -15.12
C THR A 117 -6.80 0.54 -14.98
N ALA A 118 -5.57 0.61 -14.46
CA ALA A 118 -4.82 1.86 -14.32
C ALA A 118 -4.55 2.54 -15.68
N GLU A 119 -4.21 1.75 -16.69
CA GLU A 119 -3.99 2.23 -18.06
C GLU A 119 -5.28 2.72 -18.71
N ASN A 120 -6.35 1.92 -18.66
CA ASN A 120 -7.64 2.25 -19.26
C ASN A 120 -8.28 3.50 -18.65
N LEU A 121 -8.14 3.70 -17.35
CA LEU A 121 -8.70 4.85 -16.63
C LEU A 121 -7.70 6.00 -16.43
N GLN A 122 -6.48 5.87 -16.96
CA GLN A 122 -5.41 6.87 -16.83
C GLN A 122 -5.13 7.24 -15.36
N LEU A 123 -4.93 6.23 -14.51
CA LEU A 123 -4.70 6.38 -13.07
C LEU A 123 -3.22 6.15 -12.71
N PRO A 124 -2.34 7.16 -12.86
CA PRO A 124 -0.90 6.99 -12.64
C PRO A 124 -0.55 6.61 -11.18
N ARG A 125 -1.33 7.04 -10.19
CA ARG A 125 -1.15 6.65 -8.78
C ARG A 125 -1.39 5.15 -8.59
N LEU A 126 -2.40 4.57 -9.24
CA LEU A 126 -2.65 3.13 -9.18
C LEU A 126 -1.52 2.36 -9.86
N ALA A 127 -1.07 2.80 -11.03
CA ALA A 127 0.06 2.19 -11.74
C ALA A 127 1.36 2.20 -10.90
N ALA A 128 1.64 3.32 -10.22
CA ALA A 128 2.79 3.42 -9.31
C ALA A 128 2.69 2.45 -8.12
N ALA A 129 1.52 2.35 -7.49
CA ALA A 129 1.28 1.42 -6.39
C ALA A 129 1.43 -0.05 -6.83
N ILE A 130 0.94 -0.40 -8.02
CA ILE A 130 1.09 -1.75 -8.60
C ILE A 130 2.55 -2.07 -8.89
N ASN A 131 3.30 -1.16 -9.51
CA ASN A 131 4.72 -1.37 -9.79
C ASN A 131 5.53 -1.53 -8.49
N ASN A 132 5.23 -0.73 -7.47
CA ASN A 132 5.86 -0.84 -6.15
C ASN A 132 5.63 -2.24 -5.56
N GLU A 133 4.39 -2.74 -5.61
CA GLU A 133 4.06 -4.06 -5.07
C GLU A 133 4.68 -5.20 -5.89
N ARG A 134 4.69 -5.11 -7.23
CA ARG A 134 5.37 -6.10 -8.09
C ARG A 134 6.85 -6.23 -7.72
N ILE A 135 7.53 -5.10 -7.55
CA ILE A 135 8.95 -5.07 -7.17
C ILE A 135 9.14 -5.67 -5.78
N ARG A 136 8.28 -5.32 -4.81
CA ARG A 136 8.34 -5.86 -3.45
C ARG A 136 8.17 -7.39 -3.42
N LEU A 137 7.27 -7.92 -4.25
CA LEU A 137 7.00 -9.36 -4.37
C LEU A 137 8.00 -10.11 -5.26
N GLY A 138 8.96 -9.41 -5.87
CA GLY A 138 9.88 -10.03 -6.84
C GLY A 138 9.22 -10.41 -8.16
N ILE A 139 8.04 -9.87 -8.46
CA ILE A 139 7.33 -10.05 -9.72
C ILE A 139 7.93 -9.10 -10.75
N GLY A 140 8.28 -9.62 -11.94
CA GLY A 140 8.92 -8.85 -13.00
C GLY A 140 8.11 -7.62 -13.43
N ILE A 141 8.82 -6.54 -13.77
CA ILE A 141 8.29 -5.32 -14.39
C ILE A 141 8.97 -5.09 -15.73
N ALA A 142 8.35 -4.27 -16.61
CA ALA A 142 8.94 -3.95 -17.92
C ALA A 142 10.32 -3.26 -17.77
N PRO A 143 11.33 -3.61 -18.58
CA PRO A 143 12.67 -2.99 -18.47
C PRO A 143 12.66 -1.47 -18.59
N SER A 144 11.79 -0.91 -19.44
CA SER A 144 11.61 0.54 -19.60
C SER A 144 11.08 1.20 -18.31
N VAL A 145 10.18 0.53 -17.59
CA VAL A 145 9.67 0.98 -16.29
C VAL A 145 10.79 0.94 -15.25
N ALA A 146 11.56 -0.15 -15.19
CA ALA A 146 12.69 -0.28 -14.28
C ALA A 146 13.75 0.80 -14.51
N ALA A 147 14.09 1.08 -15.79
CA ALA A 147 15.03 2.14 -16.16
C ALA A 147 14.52 3.54 -15.74
N ARG A 148 13.23 3.81 -15.99
CA ARG A 148 12.59 5.06 -15.56
C ARG A 148 12.64 5.25 -14.05
N LEU A 149 12.33 4.20 -13.28
CA LEU A 149 12.33 4.23 -11.82
C LEU A 149 13.72 4.46 -11.23
N ARG A 150 14.77 3.85 -11.81
CA ARG A 150 16.16 4.05 -11.36
C ARG A 150 16.68 5.46 -11.59
N SER A 151 16.12 6.21 -12.55
CA SER A 151 16.52 7.60 -12.79
C SER A 151 16.21 8.48 -11.58
N VAL A 152 17.17 9.34 -11.20
CA VAL A 152 17.00 10.28 -10.09
C VAL A 152 15.94 11.32 -10.46
N ARG A 153 14.97 11.54 -9.58
CA ARG A 153 13.91 12.54 -9.75
C ARG A 153 13.74 13.35 -8.48
N ALA A 154 13.44 14.64 -8.65
CA ALA A 154 13.01 15.46 -7.53
C ALA A 154 11.60 15.04 -7.10
N ILE A 155 11.39 14.84 -5.80
CA ILE A 155 10.06 14.64 -5.23
C ILE A 155 9.42 16.01 -5.04
N PRO A 156 8.22 16.25 -5.60
CA PRO A 156 7.48 17.48 -5.33
C PRO A 156 7.28 17.68 -3.82
N ARG A 157 7.25 18.91 -3.38
CA ARG A 157 7.08 19.25 -1.95
C ARG A 157 5.65 19.67 -1.60
N ASP A 158 4.72 19.50 -2.52
CA ASP A 158 3.29 19.65 -2.24
C ASP A 158 2.72 18.32 -1.71
N ASP A 159 1.59 18.35 -1.04
CA ASP A 159 0.91 17.16 -0.52
C ASP A 159 -0.07 16.58 -1.56
N GLY A 160 0.14 16.87 -2.84
CA GLY A 160 -0.73 16.45 -3.93
C GLY A 160 -0.48 15.02 -4.40
N ILE A 161 -1.27 14.61 -5.40
CA ILE A 161 -1.18 13.27 -6.04
C ILE A 161 0.21 13.05 -6.64
N ALA A 162 0.84 14.08 -7.20
CA ALA A 162 2.17 14.01 -7.78
C ALA A 162 3.23 13.61 -6.75
N THR A 163 3.14 14.12 -5.54
CA THR A 163 4.02 13.74 -4.41
C THR A 163 3.86 12.27 -4.07
N ILE A 164 2.62 11.78 -3.95
CA ILE A 164 2.36 10.36 -3.62
C ILE A 164 2.91 9.43 -4.70
N ILE A 165 2.75 9.80 -5.98
CA ILE A 165 3.31 9.02 -7.10
C ILE A 165 4.84 9.01 -7.04
N ALA A 166 5.47 10.17 -6.82
CA ALA A 166 6.92 10.28 -6.74
C ALA A 166 7.50 9.48 -5.57
N GLU A 167 6.83 9.44 -4.42
CA GLU A 167 7.21 8.62 -3.27
C GLU A 167 7.12 7.12 -3.57
N LEU A 168 6.04 6.66 -4.20
CA LEU A 168 5.89 5.26 -4.62
C LEU A 168 6.96 4.87 -5.67
N ASP A 169 7.25 5.76 -6.62
CA ASP A 169 8.32 5.58 -7.60
C ASP A 169 9.70 5.52 -6.90
N GLU A 170 9.93 6.34 -5.87
CA GLU A 170 11.17 6.36 -5.10
C GLU A 170 11.34 5.09 -4.25
N GLU A 171 10.29 4.64 -3.55
CA GLU A 171 10.30 3.36 -2.86
C GLU A 171 10.62 2.20 -3.81
N SER A 172 10.02 2.21 -5.01
CA SER A 172 10.27 1.23 -6.06
C SER A 172 11.73 1.24 -6.53
N ALA A 173 12.28 2.43 -6.75
CA ALA A 173 13.66 2.60 -7.15
C ALA A 173 14.65 2.09 -6.10
N VAL A 174 14.40 2.40 -4.84
CA VAL A 174 15.20 1.90 -3.71
C VAL A 174 15.22 0.37 -3.67
N ARG A 175 14.06 -0.29 -3.82
CA ARG A 175 14.00 -1.75 -3.83
C ARG A 175 14.69 -2.37 -5.03
N LEU A 176 14.63 -1.73 -6.21
CA LEU A 176 15.36 -2.17 -7.40
C LEU A 176 16.88 -2.08 -7.22
N LEU A 177 17.38 -1.05 -6.52
CA LEU A 177 18.81 -0.92 -6.19
C LEU A 177 19.22 -1.99 -5.17
N LEU A 178 18.40 -2.25 -4.14
CA LEU A 178 18.66 -3.31 -3.17
C LEU A 178 18.70 -4.70 -3.81
N ALA A 179 17.89 -4.95 -4.81
CA ALA A 179 17.80 -6.25 -5.48
C ALA A 179 19.04 -6.57 -6.35
N SER A 180 19.85 -5.59 -6.73
CA SER A 180 21.05 -5.80 -7.54
C SER A 180 22.17 -6.51 -6.78
N GLY A 181 22.22 -6.38 -5.47
CA GLY A 181 23.26 -6.96 -4.60
C GLY A 181 24.62 -6.23 -4.63
N SER A 182 24.78 -5.21 -5.48
CA SER A 182 26.01 -4.38 -5.55
C SER A 182 26.14 -3.50 -4.31
N ALA A 183 27.32 -3.42 -3.71
CA ALA A 183 27.58 -2.57 -2.54
C ALA A 183 27.32 -1.08 -2.84
N ASP A 184 27.68 -0.61 -4.03
CA ASP A 184 27.48 0.77 -4.45
C ASP A 184 25.97 1.09 -4.60
N GLU A 185 25.19 0.18 -5.20
CA GLU A 185 23.74 0.35 -5.34
C GLU A 185 23.01 0.21 -3.99
N GLN A 186 23.48 -0.65 -3.08
CA GLN A 186 22.96 -0.72 -1.71
C GLN A 186 23.21 0.59 -0.95
N GLU A 187 24.39 1.18 -1.09
CA GLU A 187 24.70 2.49 -0.50
C GLU A 187 23.86 3.61 -1.12
N GLN A 188 23.61 3.54 -2.42
CA GLN A 188 22.72 4.47 -3.12
C GLN A 188 21.27 4.30 -2.62
N ALA A 189 20.79 3.07 -2.45
CA ALA A 189 19.47 2.77 -1.90
C ALA A 189 19.29 3.38 -0.51
N TRP A 190 20.29 3.20 0.36
CA TRP A 190 20.28 3.76 1.71
C TRP A 190 20.22 5.29 1.69
N ARG A 191 21.05 5.95 0.89
CA ARG A 191 21.04 7.42 0.75
C ARG A 191 19.69 7.94 0.26
N ARG A 192 19.10 7.30 -0.75
CA ARG A 192 17.80 7.68 -1.31
C ARG A 192 16.68 7.52 -0.28
N ALA A 193 16.63 6.40 0.45
CA ALA A 193 15.64 6.20 1.51
C ALA A 193 15.79 7.20 2.66
N THR A 194 17.02 7.52 3.06
CA THR A 194 17.30 8.54 4.08
C THR A 194 16.82 9.93 3.62
N GLN A 195 17.05 10.29 2.36
CA GLN A 195 16.59 11.54 1.78
C GLN A 195 15.06 11.58 1.68
N LEU A 196 14.42 10.45 1.30
CA LEU A 196 12.96 10.34 1.27
C LEU A 196 12.38 10.61 2.66
N LEU A 197 12.88 9.94 3.70
CA LEU A 197 12.42 10.12 5.08
C LEU A 197 12.67 11.55 5.56
N ALA A 198 13.86 12.11 5.33
CA ALA A 198 14.20 13.47 5.74
C ALA A 198 13.34 14.55 5.06
N GLY A 199 12.80 14.27 3.88
CA GLY A 199 11.91 15.17 3.15
C GLY A 199 10.45 15.13 3.61
N MET A 200 10.09 14.22 4.50
CA MET A 200 8.70 14.04 4.95
C MET A 200 8.40 14.79 6.24
N ASP A 201 7.24 15.44 6.29
CA ASP A 201 6.68 15.96 7.54
C ASP A 201 5.81 14.87 8.20
N ALA A 202 6.39 14.15 9.16
CA ALA A 202 5.71 13.07 9.87
C ALA A 202 4.46 13.51 10.65
N ARG A 203 4.31 14.82 10.95
CA ARG A 203 3.11 15.34 11.61
C ARG A 203 1.96 15.51 10.64
N ARG A 204 2.26 15.91 9.41
CA ARG A 204 1.26 16.11 8.35
C ARG A 204 0.94 14.84 7.57
N ARG A 205 1.89 13.90 7.50
CA ARG A 205 1.78 12.69 6.68
C ARG A 205 2.33 11.46 7.42
N PRO A 206 1.73 11.09 8.57
CA PRO A 206 2.31 10.08 9.46
C PRO A 206 2.38 8.68 8.85
N LEU A 207 1.42 8.28 7.98
CA LEU A 207 1.47 6.99 7.28
C LEU A 207 2.60 6.96 6.23
N ALA A 208 2.81 8.05 5.49
CA ALA A 208 3.90 8.13 4.52
C ALA A 208 5.27 8.07 5.22
N ALA A 209 5.43 8.79 6.33
CA ALA A 209 6.64 8.73 7.15
C ALA A 209 6.90 7.32 7.69
N LEU A 210 5.86 6.63 8.18
CA LEU A 210 5.99 5.23 8.65
C LEU A 210 6.45 4.30 7.53
N ARG A 211 5.95 4.47 6.29
CA ARG A 211 6.38 3.67 5.14
C ARG A 211 7.85 3.92 4.80
N ALA A 212 8.31 5.18 4.86
CA ALA A 212 9.71 5.51 4.63
C ALA A 212 10.63 4.97 5.75
N GLU A 213 10.19 5.00 7.02
CA GLU A 213 10.88 4.35 8.14
C GLU A 213 11.01 2.83 7.93
N LEU A 214 9.93 2.17 7.48
CA LEU A 214 9.93 0.74 7.16
C LEU A 214 10.87 0.41 6.00
N LEU A 215 10.90 1.23 4.95
CA LEU A 215 11.82 1.05 3.84
C LEU A 215 13.28 1.16 4.30
N LEU A 216 13.60 2.14 5.15
CA LEU A 216 14.94 2.28 5.71
C LEU A 216 15.31 1.07 6.59
N ALA A 217 14.39 0.60 7.42
CA ALA A 217 14.59 -0.59 8.24
C ALA A 217 14.78 -1.87 7.38
N GLU A 218 14.04 -2.02 6.27
CA GLU A 218 14.24 -3.08 5.27
C GLU A 218 15.67 -3.06 4.73
N ILE A 219 16.18 -1.88 4.36
CA ILE A 219 17.57 -1.72 3.86
C ILE A 219 18.57 -2.14 4.94
N CYS A 220 18.41 -1.61 6.16
CA CYS A 220 19.32 -1.92 7.27
C CYS A 220 19.37 -3.43 7.56
N SER A 221 18.22 -4.11 7.55
CA SER A 221 18.13 -5.56 7.73
C SER A 221 18.87 -6.32 6.62
N ARG A 222 18.64 -5.94 5.36
CA ARG A 222 19.19 -6.65 4.17
C ARG A 222 20.68 -6.37 3.93
N THR A 223 21.20 -5.24 4.40
CA THR A 223 22.62 -4.85 4.22
C THR A 223 23.50 -5.14 5.45
N GLY A 224 23.00 -5.88 6.43
CA GLY A 224 23.74 -6.24 7.63
C GLY A 224 23.89 -5.10 8.65
N ARG A 225 23.15 -3.99 8.49
CA ARG A 225 23.09 -2.88 9.46
C ARG A 225 22.08 -3.16 10.58
N SER A 226 22.00 -4.43 11.04
CA SER A 226 20.95 -4.92 11.96
C SER A 226 20.95 -4.25 13.33
N ALA A 227 22.05 -3.61 13.73
CA ALA A 227 22.17 -2.85 14.99
C ALA A 227 21.55 -1.43 14.90
N ASP A 228 21.01 -1.03 13.75
CA ASP A 228 20.40 0.28 13.57
C ASP A 228 19.15 0.41 14.47
N PRO A 229 19.05 1.46 15.29
CA PRO A 229 17.93 1.66 16.23
C PRO A 229 16.59 1.90 15.53
N THR A 230 16.59 2.18 14.24
CA THR A 230 15.38 2.34 13.43
C THR A 230 14.55 1.05 13.42
N ILE A 231 15.19 -0.12 13.31
CA ILE A 231 14.49 -1.41 13.23
C ILE A 231 13.59 -1.65 14.46
N PRO A 232 14.12 -1.69 15.71
CA PRO A 232 13.27 -1.92 16.88
C PRO A 232 12.26 -0.80 17.13
N ALA A 233 12.55 0.45 16.74
CA ALA A 233 11.65 1.58 16.91
C ALA A 233 10.42 1.46 15.99
N VAL A 234 10.63 1.23 14.70
CA VAL A 234 9.54 1.06 13.73
C VAL A 234 8.74 -0.20 14.01
N ALA A 235 9.41 -1.29 14.45
CA ALA A 235 8.74 -2.54 14.81
C ALA A 235 7.79 -2.36 16.01
N ARG A 236 8.20 -1.62 17.03
CA ARG A 236 7.32 -1.27 18.15
C ARG A 236 6.16 -0.42 17.68
N ARG A 237 6.42 0.64 16.92
CA ARG A 237 5.40 1.54 16.38
C ARG A 237 4.32 0.80 15.60
N CYS A 238 4.69 -0.10 14.68
CA CYS A 238 3.72 -0.90 13.92
C CYS A 238 2.84 -1.77 14.81
N ARG A 239 3.40 -2.37 15.85
CA ARG A 239 2.61 -3.18 16.81
C ARG A 239 1.68 -2.31 17.64
N ASP A 240 2.17 -1.18 18.14
CA ASP A 240 1.40 -0.27 19.01
C ASP A 240 0.18 0.33 18.29
N ILE A 241 0.32 0.63 16.99
CA ILE A 241 -0.81 1.13 16.17
C ILE A 241 -1.70 0.02 15.60
N GLY A 242 -1.35 -1.26 15.79
CA GLY A 242 -2.15 -2.40 15.34
C GLY A 242 -1.99 -2.75 13.87
N LEU A 243 -0.82 -2.48 13.26
CA LEU A 243 -0.49 -2.80 11.87
C LEU A 243 0.77 -3.71 11.75
N PRO A 244 0.79 -4.87 12.44
CA PRO A 244 1.98 -5.72 12.49
C PRO A 244 2.37 -6.29 11.11
N ARG A 245 1.42 -6.41 10.17
CA ARG A 245 1.69 -6.97 8.85
C ARG A 245 2.63 -6.10 8.01
N LEU A 246 2.69 -4.80 8.26
CA LEU A 246 3.64 -3.91 7.59
C LEU A 246 5.11 -4.32 7.85
N LEU A 247 5.40 -4.92 9.01
CA LEU A 247 6.74 -5.44 9.32
C LEU A 247 7.06 -6.67 8.47
N VAL A 248 6.10 -7.60 8.36
CA VAL A 248 6.28 -8.81 7.55
C VAL A 248 6.48 -8.44 6.08
N ASP A 249 5.72 -7.46 5.58
CA ASP A 249 5.84 -6.95 4.21
C ASP A 249 7.20 -6.28 3.95
N ALA A 250 7.83 -5.71 4.98
CA ALA A 250 9.18 -5.15 4.93
C ALA A 250 10.30 -6.18 5.21
N GLY A 251 9.97 -7.47 5.39
CA GLY A 251 10.94 -8.51 5.71
C GLY A 251 11.53 -8.40 7.11
N LEU A 252 10.79 -7.82 8.06
CA LEU A 252 11.20 -7.56 9.45
C LEU A 252 10.38 -8.37 10.47
N GLY A 253 9.53 -9.28 10.00
CA GLY A 253 8.64 -10.12 10.81
C GLY A 253 9.27 -11.43 11.25
#